data_dbafb18d5bb949033c0287f51ee45be0
#
_entry.id   dbafb18d5bb949033c0287f51ee45be0
#
_cell.length_a   1.000
_cell.length_b   1.000
_cell.length_c   1.000
_cell.angle_alpha   90.00
_cell.angle_beta   90.00
_cell.angle_gamma   90.00
#
_symmetry.space_group_name_H-M   'P 1'
#
loop_
_entity.id
_entity.type
_entity.pdbx_description
1 polymer ?
#
loop_
_entity_poly.entity_id
_entity_poly.type
_entity_poly.pdbx_seq_one_letter_code
_entity_poly.pdbx_strand_id
1 'polypeptide(L)'
;MSNTEFRNVAIVAHVDHGKTTLVNGMLEQSGAFGDHGEHTDRVMDSNDQERERGITILAKNTAIHRKGLGKDGQDLIINVIDTPGHADFGGEVERGISMVDGVVLLVDASEGPLPQTRFVLTKALEAKLPVIICVNKTDRPDARIDEVVSESQDLLLEIAAGLEDEEAAAAAEELLDLPVLYASGRAGVASTENPGDGNVP
;
A
#
# COMPACT_ATOMS: atom_id res chain seq x y z
N MET A 1 2.75 28.52 15.19
CA MET A 1 3.59 27.49 14.53
C MET A 1 2.63 26.43 14.05
N SER A 2 2.50 26.21 12.74
CA SER A 2 1.67 25.12 12.21
C SER A 2 2.30 23.82 12.66
N ASN A 3 1.61 23.08 13.51
CA ASN A 3 2.06 21.77 13.95
C ASN A 3 1.72 20.81 12.81
N THR A 4 2.70 20.21 12.20
CA THR A 4 2.55 19.27 11.07
C THR A 4 2.76 17.87 11.58
N GLU A 5 1.82 16.98 11.31
CA GLU A 5 1.92 15.56 11.61
C GLU A 5 2.57 14.83 10.44
N PHE A 6 3.47 13.90 10.73
CA PHE A 6 4.13 13.06 9.74
C PHE A 6 3.73 11.60 9.94
N ARG A 7 3.48 10.90 8.83
CA ARG A 7 3.29 9.45 8.78
C ARG A 7 4.12 8.87 7.64
N ASN A 8 4.87 7.85 7.95
CA ASN A 8 5.65 7.11 6.97
C ASN A 8 4.92 5.79 6.69
N VAL A 9 4.59 5.53 5.45
CA VAL A 9 3.80 4.36 5.05
C VAL A 9 4.51 3.62 3.94
N ALA A 10 4.73 2.32 4.11
CA ALA A 10 5.20 1.45 3.04
C ALA A 10 4.03 0.88 2.25
N ILE A 11 4.15 0.83 0.93
CA ILE A 11 3.20 0.11 0.08
C ILE A 11 3.84 -1.19 -0.38
N VAL A 12 3.27 -2.29 0.06
CA VAL A 12 3.66 -3.65 -0.31
C VAL A 12 2.69 -4.17 -1.36
N ALA A 13 3.19 -4.55 -2.52
CA ALA A 13 2.39 -5.04 -3.62
C ALA A 13 3.17 -6.06 -4.43
N HIS A 14 2.47 -7.02 -5.03
CA HIS A 14 3.07 -7.82 -6.10
C HIS A 14 3.23 -6.98 -7.38
N VAL A 15 4.08 -7.44 -8.29
CA VAL A 15 4.22 -6.88 -9.64
C VAL A 15 2.85 -6.85 -10.30
N ASP A 16 2.55 -5.77 -11.01
CA ASP A 16 1.29 -5.54 -11.71
C ASP A 16 0.02 -5.36 -10.85
N HIS A 17 0.07 -5.39 -9.52
CA HIS A 17 -1.07 -5.05 -8.66
C HIS A 17 -1.46 -3.56 -8.70
N GLY A 18 -0.72 -2.74 -9.46
CA GLY A 18 -1.05 -1.34 -9.73
C GLY A 18 -0.49 -0.34 -8.72
N LYS A 19 0.59 -0.68 -8.01
CA LYS A 19 1.25 0.18 -7.02
C LYS A 19 1.60 1.55 -7.61
N THR A 20 2.33 1.59 -8.72
CA THR A 20 2.75 2.83 -9.39
C THR A 20 1.54 3.67 -9.81
N THR A 21 0.50 3.05 -10.36
CA THR A 21 -0.72 3.74 -10.79
C THR A 21 -1.45 4.35 -9.60
N LEU A 22 -1.59 3.61 -8.49
CA LEU A 22 -2.23 4.10 -7.27
C LEU A 22 -1.46 5.30 -6.68
N VAL A 23 -0.14 5.18 -6.54
CA VAL A 23 0.70 6.26 -5.98
C VAL A 23 0.66 7.50 -6.87
N ASN A 24 0.69 7.35 -8.18
CA ASN A 24 0.54 8.48 -9.11
C ASN A 24 -0.82 9.17 -8.93
N GLY A 25 -1.92 8.42 -8.85
CA GLY A 25 -3.24 8.99 -8.58
C GLY A 25 -3.32 9.74 -7.24
N MET A 26 -2.70 9.21 -6.19
CA MET A 26 -2.60 9.90 -4.90
C MET A 26 -1.82 11.21 -5.00
N LEU A 27 -0.72 11.24 -5.77
CA LEU A 27 0.09 12.44 -5.99
C LEU A 27 -0.65 13.51 -6.79
N GLU A 28 -1.33 13.13 -7.85
CA GLU A 28 -2.15 14.03 -8.65
C GLU A 28 -3.22 14.71 -7.79
N GLN A 29 -3.95 13.94 -7.00
CA GLN A 29 -4.99 14.45 -6.11
C GLN A 29 -4.46 15.28 -4.93
N SER A 30 -3.21 15.06 -4.52
CA SER A 30 -2.59 15.87 -3.46
C SER A 30 -2.09 17.23 -3.94
N GLY A 31 -2.12 17.51 -5.25
CA GLY A 31 -1.54 18.71 -5.84
C GLY A 31 -0.02 18.75 -5.80
N ALA A 32 0.64 17.60 -5.62
CA ALA A 32 2.11 17.49 -5.57
C ALA A 32 2.76 17.85 -6.92
N PHE A 33 2.02 17.69 -8.02
CA PHE A 33 2.40 18.22 -9.33
C PHE A 33 1.90 19.66 -9.43
N GLY A 34 2.77 20.66 -9.17
CA GLY A 34 2.42 22.06 -9.40
C GLY A 34 2.03 22.33 -10.85
N ASP A 35 1.42 23.51 -11.15
CA ASP A 35 0.88 23.94 -12.44
C ASP A 35 1.83 23.84 -13.67
N HIS A 36 3.06 23.38 -13.47
CA HIS A 36 4.09 23.23 -14.51
C HIS A 36 4.69 21.81 -14.60
N GLY A 37 4.04 20.81 -14.01
CA GLY A 37 4.52 19.42 -14.04
C GLY A 37 4.23 18.75 -15.38
N GLU A 38 5.27 18.31 -16.09
CA GLU A 38 5.13 17.30 -17.14
C GLU A 38 4.48 16.06 -16.52
N HIS A 39 3.30 15.69 -17.02
CA HIS A 39 2.64 14.42 -16.72
C HIS A 39 3.51 13.27 -17.22
N THR A 40 4.47 12.84 -16.42
CA THR A 40 5.17 11.58 -16.68
C THR A 40 4.32 10.46 -16.09
N ASP A 41 3.79 9.61 -16.92
CA ASP A 41 2.88 8.49 -16.59
C ASP A 41 3.44 7.50 -15.54
N ARG A 42 4.68 7.68 -15.09
CA ARG A 42 5.37 6.82 -14.11
C ARG A 42 6.41 7.59 -13.30
N VAL A 43 5.94 8.48 -12.43
CA VAL A 43 6.84 9.29 -11.57
C VAL A 43 7.70 8.41 -10.63
N MET A 44 7.17 7.28 -10.19
CA MET A 44 7.89 6.35 -9.31
C MET A 44 8.92 5.50 -10.06
N ASP A 45 8.73 5.24 -11.35
CA ASP A 45 9.63 4.42 -12.19
C ASP A 45 10.58 5.33 -12.99
N SER A 46 11.52 5.99 -12.32
CA SER A 46 12.44 6.96 -12.96
C SER A 46 13.69 6.33 -13.57
N ASN A 47 13.96 5.05 -13.31
CA ASN A 47 15.10 4.33 -13.86
C ASN A 47 14.67 3.62 -15.16
N ASP A 48 15.52 3.67 -16.22
CA ASP A 48 15.23 3.04 -17.50
C ASP A 48 14.95 1.53 -17.37
N GLN A 49 15.61 0.85 -16.45
CA GLN A 49 15.37 -0.58 -16.17
C GLN A 49 14.02 -0.84 -15.49
N GLU A 50 13.57 0.07 -14.63
CA GLU A 50 12.25 0.01 -14.01
C GLU A 50 11.14 0.22 -15.05
N ARG A 51 11.35 1.18 -15.98
CA ARG A 51 10.42 1.45 -17.07
C ARG A 51 10.30 0.32 -18.08
N GLU A 52 11.44 -0.31 -18.45
CA GLU A 52 11.44 -1.43 -19.40
C GLU A 52 10.78 -2.69 -18.84
N ARG A 53 10.97 -2.94 -17.55
CA ARG A 53 10.49 -4.16 -16.89
C ARG A 53 9.17 -4.00 -16.14
N GLY A 54 8.71 -2.75 -15.94
CA GLY A 54 7.49 -2.45 -15.20
C GLY A 54 7.57 -2.78 -13.70
N ILE A 55 8.79 -2.88 -13.13
CA ILE A 55 9.04 -3.23 -11.73
C ILE A 55 9.78 -2.11 -11.01
N THR A 56 9.48 -1.92 -9.73
CA THR A 56 10.26 -1.05 -8.85
C THR A 56 11.48 -1.79 -8.32
N ILE A 57 12.67 -1.22 -8.51
CA ILE A 57 13.94 -1.80 -8.07
C ILE A 57 14.46 -1.08 -6.83
N LEU A 58 14.32 0.25 -6.77
CA LEU A 58 14.82 1.08 -5.67
C LEU A 58 13.67 1.65 -4.85
N ALA A 59 13.78 1.59 -3.53
CA ALA A 59 12.86 2.26 -2.61
C ALA A 59 12.91 3.78 -2.83
N LYS A 60 11.75 4.40 -3.06
CA LYS A 60 11.61 5.84 -3.28
C LYS A 60 10.66 6.43 -2.26
N ASN A 61 10.94 7.67 -1.86
CA ASN A 61 10.10 8.41 -0.93
C ASN A 61 9.31 9.46 -1.69
N THR A 62 8.01 9.46 -1.50
CA THR A 62 7.12 10.45 -2.07
C THR A 62 6.23 11.02 -0.98
N ALA A 63 6.11 12.34 -0.89
CA ALA A 63 5.34 13.01 0.15
C ALA A 63 3.98 13.48 -0.38
N ILE A 64 2.91 13.11 0.32
CA ILE A 64 1.54 13.54 0.07
C ILE A 64 1.15 14.53 1.16
N HIS A 65 0.80 15.75 0.77
CA HIS A 65 0.42 16.82 1.70
C HIS A 65 -1.09 16.95 1.79
N ARG A 66 -1.62 16.93 3.02
CA ARG A 66 -3.05 17.11 3.30
C ARG A 66 -3.24 18.15 4.41
N LYS A 67 -3.91 19.24 4.08
CA LYS A 67 -4.18 20.32 5.04
C LYS A 67 -5.31 19.94 5.99
N GLY A 68 -5.07 20.13 7.28
CA GLY A 68 -6.10 19.98 8.30
C GLY A 68 -6.62 18.57 8.54
N LEU A 69 -5.96 17.52 7.99
CA LEU A 69 -6.35 16.11 8.15
C LEU A 69 -5.51 15.35 9.16
N GLY A 70 -4.52 16.00 9.77
CA GLY A 70 -3.78 15.45 10.89
C GLY A 70 -4.56 15.51 12.19
N LYS A 71 -4.00 14.92 13.24
CA LYS A 71 -4.59 14.94 14.58
C LYS A 71 -4.83 16.39 15.04
N ASP A 72 -5.98 16.64 15.66
CA ASP A 72 -6.39 17.97 16.13
C ASP A 72 -6.44 19.06 15.03
N GLY A 73 -6.69 18.67 13.76
CA GLY A 73 -6.78 19.60 12.64
C GLY A 73 -5.44 20.13 12.12
N GLN A 74 -4.35 19.47 12.46
CA GLN A 74 -3.02 19.78 11.95
C GLN A 74 -2.89 19.41 10.47
N ASP A 75 -1.88 19.97 9.80
CA ASP A 75 -1.51 19.50 8.48
C ASP A 75 -0.87 18.11 8.59
N LEU A 76 -1.19 17.23 7.64
CA LEU A 76 -0.67 15.87 7.57
C LEU A 76 0.25 15.72 6.35
N ILE A 77 1.44 15.18 6.58
CA ILE A 77 2.36 14.74 5.53
C ILE A 77 2.48 13.23 5.61
N ILE A 78 2.06 12.55 4.55
CA ILE A 78 2.23 11.11 4.41
C ILE A 78 3.40 10.87 3.46
N ASN A 79 4.49 10.35 4.00
CA ASN A 79 5.62 9.88 3.20
C ASN A 79 5.33 8.45 2.76
N VAL A 80 5.13 8.26 1.47
CA VAL A 80 4.98 6.94 0.87
C VAL A 80 6.36 6.42 0.49
N ILE A 81 6.72 5.29 1.09
CA ILE A 81 7.95 4.56 0.79
C ILE A 81 7.58 3.41 -0.14
N ASP A 82 8.04 3.50 -1.37
CA ASP A 82 7.86 2.45 -2.35
C ASP A 82 8.84 1.32 -2.06
N THR A 83 8.31 0.14 -1.73
CA THR A 83 9.14 -1.04 -1.46
C THR A 83 9.19 -1.94 -2.70
N PRO A 84 10.37 -2.49 -3.05
CA PRO A 84 10.46 -3.51 -4.09
C PRO A 84 9.51 -4.68 -3.79
N GLY A 85 8.71 -5.09 -4.78
CA GLY A 85 7.75 -6.19 -4.64
C GLY A 85 8.38 -7.58 -4.72
N HIS A 86 9.71 -7.69 -4.93
CA HIS A 86 10.40 -8.95 -5.18
C HIS A 86 11.24 -9.39 -3.97
N ALA A 87 11.17 -10.67 -3.62
CA ALA A 87 11.94 -11.26 -2.50
C ALA A 87 13.48 -11.14 -2.67
N ASP A 88 13.96 -10.93 -3.90
CA ASP A 88 15.38 -10.76 -4.21
C ASP A 88 16.00 -9.47 -3.60
N PHE A 89 15.16 -8.52 -3.17
CA PHE A 89 15.56 -7.25 -2.57
C PHE A 89 15.36 -7.21 -1.05
N GLY A 90 15.50 -8.34 -0.36
CA GLY A 90 15.22 -8.48 1.08
C GLY A 90 15.85 -7.40 1.97
N GLY A 91 17.09 -7.00 1.71
CA GLY A 91 17.76 -5.95 2.49
C GLY A 91 17.18 -4.55 2.32
N GLU A 92 16.61 -4.23 1.14
CA GLU A 92 15.93 -2.95 0.89
C GLU A 92 14.53 -2.94 1.49
N VAL A 93 13.86 -4.09 1.46
CA VAL A 93 12.55 -4.29 2.12
C VAL A 93 12.69 -4.10 3.64
N GLU A 94 13.68 -4.73 4.28
CA GLU A 94 13.91 -4.59 5.72
C GLU A 94 14.20 -3.14 6.12
N ARG A 95 15.00 -2.42 5.33
CA ARG A 95 15.25 -0.99 5.58
C ARG A 95 13.98 -0.16 5.42
N GLY A 96 13.18 -0.42 4.39
CA GLY A 96 11.90 0.25 4.17
C GLY A 96 10.96 0.06 5.36
N ILE A 97 10.80 -1.19 5.80
CA ILE A 97 9.93 -1.57 6.91
C ILE A 97 10.39 -0.96 8.25
N SER A 98 11.70 -0.85 8.50
CA SER A 98 12.22 -0.27 9.76
C SER A 98 12.01 1.24 9.89
N MET A 99 11.61 1.94 8.83
CA MET A 99 11.45 3.41 8.79
C MET A 99 9.99 3.86 8.70
N VAL A 100 9.01 2.94 8.73
CA VAL A 100 7.61 3.29 8.55
C VAL A 100 6.78 3.12 9.81
N ASP A 101 5.65 3.84 9.87
CA ASP A 101 4.65 3.80 10.94
C ASP A 101 3.55 2.78 10.64
N GLY A 102 3.46 2.29 9.39
CA GLY A 102 2.47 1.32 8.96
C GLY A 102 2.67 0.86 7.53
N VAL A 103 1.93 -0.16 7.13
CA VAL A 103 2.03 -0.82 5.84
C VAL A 103 0.66 -0.86 5.16
N VAL A 104 0.62 -0.58 3.87
CA VAL A 104 -0.53 -0.85 3.00
C VAL A 104 -0.20 -2.08 2.17
N LEU A 105 -0.95 -3.16 2.38
CA LEU A 105 -0.93 -4.33 1.52
C LEU A 105 -1.86 -4.08 0.34
N LEU A 106 -1.30 -3.85 -0.84
CA LEU A 106 -2.04 -3.64 -2.08
C LEU A 106 -2.22 -4.96 -2.82
N VAL A 107 -3.47 -5.34 -3.06
CA VAL A 107 -3.85 -6.60 -3.68
C VAL A 107 -4.73 -6.35 -4.89
N ASP A 108 -4.50 -7.05 -6.00
CA ASP A 108 -5.37 -7.02 -7.17
C ASP A 108 -6.69 -7.75 -6.87
N ALA A 109 -7.83 -7.11 -7.19
CA ALA A 109 -9.16 -7.63 -6.93
C ALA A 109 -9.48 -8.94 -7.67
N SER A 110 -8.74 -9.29 -8.71
CA SER A 110 -8.93 -10.53 -9.46
C SER A 110 -7.93 -11.63 -9.09
N GLU A 111 -6.69 -11.26 -8.76
CA GLU A 111 -5.60 -12.22 -8.50
C GLU A 111 -5.53 -12.63 -7.03
N GLY A 112 -5.80 -11.71 -6.11
CA GLY A 112 -5.64 -11.93 -4.69
C GLY A 112 -4.18 -11.79 -4.20
N PRO A 113 -3.92 -12.13 -2.93
CA PRO A 113 -2.58 -12.04 -2.37
C PRO A 113 -1.68 -13.14 -2.93
N LEU A 114 -0.47 -12.77 -3.37
CA LEU A 114 0.50 -13.70 -3.95
C LEU A 114 1.62 -14.06 -2.94
N PRO A 115 2.24 -15.24 -3.06
CA PRO A 115 3.23 -15.75 -2.09
C PRO A 115 4.42 -14.81 -1.86
N GLN A 116 4.79 -14.00 -2.86
CA GLN A 116 5.92 -13.10 -2.78
C GLN A 116 5.74 -11.99 -1.72
N THR A 117 4.49 -11.60 -1.44
CA THR A 117 4.19 -10.59 -0.43
C THR A 117 4.36 -11.12 0.99
N ARG A 118 4.36 -12.45 1.18
CA ARG A 118 4.46 -13.09 2.49
C ARG A 118 5.70 -12.66 3.27
N PHE A 119 6.86 -12.64 2.63
CA PHE A 119 8.12 -12.25 3.28
C PHE A 119 8.03 -10.83 3.86
N VAL A 120 7.53 -9.88 3.07
CA VAL A 120 7.42 -8.47 3.48
C VAL A 120 6.41 -8.32 4.62
N LEU A 121 5.27 -9.00 4.53
CA LEU A 121 4.25 -9.01 5.58
C LEU A 121 4.77 -9.62 6.87
N THR A 122 5.51 -10.73 6.81
CA THR A 122 6.13 -11.33 7.99
C THR A 122 7.02 -10.31 8.70
N LYS A 123 7.87 -9.59 7.95
CA LYS A 123 8.73 -8.55 8.53
C LYS A 123 7.95 -7.37 9.13
N ALA A 124 6.84 -6.98 8.51
CA ALA A 124 5.97 -5.94 9.04
C ALA A 124 5.30 -6.38 10.35
N LEU A 125 4.80 -7.61 10.41
CA LEU A 125 4.16 -8.15 11.61
C LEU A 125 5.17 -8.42 12.76
N GLU A 126 6.36 -8.92 12.45
CA GLU A 126 7.47 -9.03 13.41
C GLU A 126 7.82 -7.66 14.04
N ALA A 127 7.74 -6.59 13.24
CA ALA A 127 7.95 -5.22 13.70
C ALA A 127 6.71 -4.60 14.39
N LYS A 128 5.61 -5.35 14.55
CA LYS A 128 4.33 -4.90 15.14
C LYS A 128 3.74 -3.68 14.42
N LEU A 129 3.97 -3.57 13.11
CA LEU A 129 3.42 -2.48 12.31
C LEU A 129 1.97 -2.78 11.94
N PRO A 130 1.08 -1.76 12.00
CA PRO A 130 -0.26 -1.90 11.47
C PRO A 130 -0.22 -2.14 9.96
N VAL A 131 -1.01 -3.10 9.48
CA VAL A 131 -1.17 -3.44 8.07
C VAL A 131 -2.61 -3.17 7.65
N ILE A 132 -2.81 -2.30 6.66
CA ILE A 132 -4.12 -2.02 6.06
C ILE A 132 -4.19 -2.73 4.72
N ILE A 133 -5.26 -3.52 4.50
CA ILE A 133 -5.52 -4.16 3.21
C ILE A 133 -6.14 -3.13 2.26
N CYS A 134 -5.60 -3.03 1.04
CA CYS A 134 -6.15 -2.22 -0.04
C CYS A 134 -6.37 -3.11 -1.27
N VAL A 135 -7.64 -3.39 -1.58
CA VAL A 135 -8.04 -4.13 -2.77
C VAL A 135 -8.14 -3.16 -3.93
N ASN A 136 -7.25 -3.31 -4.91
CA ASN A 136 -7.14 -2.43 -6.08
C ASN A 136 -7.73 -3.07 -7.32
N LYS A 137 -8.03 -2.27 -8.33
CA LYS A 137 -8.64 -2.67 -9.60
C LYS A 137 -10.04 -3.25 -9.42
N THR A 138 -10.79 -2.70 -8.46
CA THR A 138 -12.21 -3.08 -8.20
C THR A 138 -13.13 -2.80 -9.39
N ASP A 139 -12.68 -2.00 -10.37
CA ASP A 139 -13.35 -1.72 -11.63
C ASP A 139 -13.27 -2.84 -12.68
N ARG A 140 -12.51 -3.90 -12.40
CA ARG A 140 -12.38 -5.02 -13.34
C ARG A 140 -13.63 -5.89 -13.35
N PRO A 141 -14.05 -6.39 -14.53
CA PRO A 141 -15.23 -7.27 -14.64
C PRO A 141 -14.99 -8.67 -14.03
N ASP A 142 -13.73 -9.05 -13.80
CA ASP A 142 -13.31 -10.30 -13.17
C ASP A 142 -12.89 -10.12 -11.70
N ALA A 143 -13.24 -8.99 -11.08
CA ALA A 143 -13.00 -8.73 -9.67
C ALA A 143 -13.82 -9.70 -8.81
N ARG A 144 -13.17 -10.29 -7.78
CA ARG A 144 -13.75 -11.17 -6.77
C ARG A 144 -13.44 -10.62 -5.37
N ILE A 145 -13.97 -9.44 -5.11
CA ILE A 145 -13.57 -8.56 -4.01
C ILE A 145 -13.67 -9.27 -2.65
N ASP A 146 -14.82 -9.88 -2.34
CA ASP A 146 -15.04 -10.53 -1.04
C ASP A 146 -14.10 -11.71 -0.82
N GLU A 147 -13.83 -12.48 -1.85
CA GLU A 147 -12.89 -13.60 -1.80
C GLU A 147 -11.47 -13.11 -1.55
N VAL A 148 -11.05 -12.04 -2.26
CA VAL A 148 -9.70 -11.45 -2.12
C VAL A 148 -9.49 -10.84 -0.75
N VAL A 149 -10.52 -10.23 -0.15
CA VAL A 149 -10.46 -9.75 1.23
C VAL A 149 -10.23 -10.92 2.18
N SER A 150 -11.05 -11.99 2.07
CA SER A 150 -10.91 -13.18 2.90
C SER A 150 -9.54 -13.85 2.75
N GLU A 151 -9.06 -14.04 1.52
CA GLU A 151 -7.73 -14.60 1.25
C GLU A 151 -6.59 -13.75 1.85
N SER A 152 -6.76 -12.42 1.83
CA SER A 152 -5.77 -11.49 2.40
C SER A 152 -5.76 -11.54 3.92
N GLN A 153 -6.93 -11.66 4.55
CA GLN A 153 -7.06 -11.82 6.00
C GLN A 153 -6.53 -13.18 6.45
N ASP A 154 -6.84 -14.25 5.71
CA ASP A 154 -6.33 -15.60 5.98
C ASP A 154 -4.79 -15.64 5.90
N LEU A 155 -4.19 -14.93 4.92
CA LEU A 155 -2.74 -14.80 4.81
C LEU A 155 -2.14 -14.11 6.03
N LEU A 156 -2.74 -13.03 6.51
CA LEU A 156 -2.27 -12.33 7.73
C LEU A 156 -2.37 -13.22 8.95
N LEU A 157 -3.48 -13.93 9.13
CA LEU A 157 -3.66 -14.90 10.23
C LEU A 157 -2.66 -16.05 10.17
N GLU A 158 -2.41 -16.59 8.99
CA GLU A 158 -1.43 -17.67 8.80
C GLU A 158 -0.02 -17.22 9.18
N ILE A 159 0.36 -15.99 8.81
CA ILE A 159 1.65 -15.41 9.19
C ILE A 159 1.69 -15.20 10.70
N ALA A 160 0.64 -14.61 11.28
CA ALA A 160 0.54 -14.36 12.73
C ALA A 160 0.70 -15.64 13.55
N ALA A 161 0.04 -16.72 13.14
CA ALA A 161 0.15 -18.01 13.78
C ALA A 161 1.55 -18.64 13.72
N GLY A 162 2.39 -18.19 12.77
CA GLY A 162 3.79 -18.63 12.63
C GLY A 162 4.81 -17.75 13.36
N LEU A 163 4.38 -16.65 13.99
CA LEU A 163 5.29 -15.77 14.73
C LEU A 163 5.66 -16.39 16.09
N GLU A 164 6.93 -16.26 16.45
CA GLU A 164 7.43 -16.73 17.77
C GLU A 164 7.10 -15.74 18.91
N ASP A 165 6.91 -14.45 18.58
CA ASP A 165 6.55 -13.39 19.53
C ASP A 165 5.02 -13.34 19.70
N GLU A 166 4.52 -13.74 20.88
CA GLU A 166 3.09 -13.75 21.21
C GLU A 166 2.45 -12.35 21.15
N GLU A 167 3.20 -11.28 21.46
CA GLU A 167 2.69 -9.91 21.34
C GLU A 167 2.53 -9.49 19.89
N ALA A 168 3.45 -9.91 19.00
CA ALA A 168 3.35 -9.65 17.59
C ALA A 168 2.18 -10.44 16.95
N ALA A 169 1.98 -11.68 17.39
CA ALA A 169 0.84 -12.50 16.95
C ALA A 169 -0.50 -11.87 17.37
N ALA A 170 -0.62 -11.44 18.63
CA ALA A 170 -1.84 -10.77 19.12
C ALA A 170 -2.09 -9.43 18.40
N ALA A 171 -1.04 -8.63 18.17
CA ALA A 171 -1.16 -7.40 17.40
C ALA A 171 -1.60 -7.67 15.96
N ALA A 172 -1.17 -8.76 15.34
CA ALA A 172 -1.58 -9.13 13.99
C ALA A 172 -3.06 -9.55 13.92
N GLU A 173 -3.60 -10.19 14.95
CA GLU A 173 -5.04 -10.52 15.02
C GLU A 173 -5.91 -9.26 15.10
N GLU A 174 -5.46 -8.21 15.80
CA GLU A 174 -6.17 -6.92 15.86
C GLU A 174 -6.27 -6.21 14.51
N LEU A 175 -5.39 -6.54 13.54
CA LEU A 175 -5.42 -5.95 12.20
C LEU A 175 -6.67 -6.35 11.39
N LEU A 176 -7.32 -7.44 11.74
CA LEU A 176 -8.55 -7.89 11.07
C LEU A 176 -9.73 -6.95 11.32
N ASP A 177 -9.69 -6.18 12.40
CA ASP A 177 -10.69 -5.16 12.74
C ASP A 177 -10.45 -3.82 12.00
N LEU A 178 -9.30 -3.68 11.31
CA LEU A 178 -9.02 -2.48 10.53
C LEU A 178 -9.87 -2.44 9.25
N PRO A 179 -10.28 -1.23 8.82
CA PRO A 179 -11.06 -1.10 7.60
C PRO A 179 -10.24 -1.53 6.38
N VAL A 180 -10.90 -2.26 5.47
CA VAL A 180 -10.35 -2.56 4.15
C VAL A 180 -10.58 -1.35 3.23
N LEU A 181 -9.58 -1.00 2.44
CA LEU A 181 -9.69 0.00 1.38
C LEU A 181 -9.98 -0.67 0.05
N TYR A 182 -10.89 -0.10 -0.70
CA TYR A 182 -11.25 -0.53 -2.05
C TYR A 182 -10.87 0.57 -3.03
N ALA A 183 -10.08 0.26 -4.04
CA ALA A 183 -9.53 1.26 -4.94
C ALA A 183 -9.61 0.85 -6.41
N SER A 184 -9.73 1.85 -7.27
CA SER A 184 -9.34 1.78 -8.67
C SER A 184 -8.29 2.86 -8.93
N GLY A 185 -7.02 2.46 -8.91
CA GLY A 185 -5.92 3.38 -9.20
C GLY A 185 -6.03 4.02 -10.58
N ARG A 186 -6.62 3.30 -11.55
CA ARG A 186 -6.87 3.79 -12.90
C ARG A 186 -7.95 4.87 -12.95
N ALA A 187 -9.03 4.69 -12.18
CA ALA A 187 -10.12 5.66 -12.09
C ALA A 187 -9.81 6.80 -11.10
N GLY A 188 -8.76 6.67 -10.29
CA GLY A 188 -8.38 7.65 -9.26
C GLY A 188 -9.37 7.72 -8.11
N VAL A 189 -10.02 6.60 -7.76
CA VAL A 189 -11.03 6.52 -6.69
C VAL A 189 -10.62 5.50 -5.63
N ALA A 190 -11.01 5.78 -4.38
CA ALA A 190 -10.88 4.84 -3.27
C ALA A 190 -12.02 5.07 -2.27
N SER A 191 -12.44 4.00 -1.58
CA SER A 191 -13.50 3.99 -0.56
C SER A 191 -13.18 3.00 0.56
N THR A 192 -13.79 3.18 1.71
CA THR A 192 -13.87 2.17 2.78
C THR A 192 -15.12 1.31 2.67
N GLU A 193 -16.04 1.67 1.77
CA GLU A 193 -17.23 0.89 1.49
C GLU A 193 -16.94 -0.12 0.37
N ASN A 194 -17.34 -1.37 0.60
CA ASN A 194 -17.19 -2.43 -0.40
C ASN A 194 -18.11 -2.13 -1.61
N PRO A 195 -17.55 -1.93 -2.80
CA PRO A 195 -18.36 -1.60 -3.99
C PRO A 195 -19.19 -2.79 -4.50
N GLY A 196 -18.93 -4.00 -4.00
CA GLY A 196 -19.49 -5.22 -4.56
C GLY A 196 -18.84 -5.62 -5.88
N ASP A 197 -19.01 -6.87 -6.27
CA ASP A 197 -18.41 -7.38 -7.52
C ASP A 197 -19.01 -6.67 -8.73
N GLY A 198 -18.13 -6.02 -9.50
CA GLY A 198 -18.47 -5.34 -10.77
C GLY A 198 -19.05 -3.92 -10.63
N ASN A 199 -19.04 -3.33 -9.45
CA ASN A 199 -19.40 -1.92 -9.26
C ASN A 199 -18.23 -1.10 -8.73
N VAL A 200 -17.89 -0.03 -9.46
CA VAL A 200 -17.02 1.05 -8.95
C VAL A 200 -17.96 2.14 -8.43
N PRO A 201 -17.72 2.69 -7.22
CA PRO A 201 -18.48 3.85 -6.76
C PRO A 201 -18.25 5.09 -7.64
#